data_31b1775c7dd2c2cf4f9ac9f5bc9dafd8
#
_entry.id   31b1775c7dd2c2cf4f9ac9f5bc9dafd8
#
_cell.length_a   1.000
_cell.length_b   1.000
_cell.length_c   1.000
_cell.angle_alpha   90.00
_cell.angle_beta   90.00
_cell.angle_gamma   90.00
#
_symmetry.space_group_name_H-M   'P 1'
#
loop_
_entity.id
_entity.type
_entity.pdbx_description
1 polymer ?
#
loop_
_entity_poly.entity_id
_entity_poly.type
_entity_poly.pdbx_seq_one_letter_code
_entity_poly.pdbx_strand_id
1 'polypeptide(L)'
;RALSADEIKRLRNHPSLAIWCGGNEHYLGFPSNDADNTKPVGRELLQKIMPELVAQFDPQRHFHPSSPWGGDNWPHGNYPLEGDFHDYSTVRFQPLATVPLFTTEACQISPYSLHNMKRFMSDSEVWPDGFRFTIDKPGKVAWPAGWKKHTGGSSWEKMGRIQDYCDIQNAEDACRVFGTAHGEYLRERYERQRRGVPDG
;
A
#
# COMPACT_ATOMS: atom_id res chain seq x y z
N ARG A 1 23.93 10.42 -7.53
CA ARG A 1 24.92 9.87 -6.57
C ARG A 1 25.13 10.78 -5.37
N ALA A 2 25.47 12.05 -5.55
CA ALA A 2 25.76 12.95 -4.42
C ALA A 2 24.58 13.06 -3.44
N LEU A 3 23.41 13.43 -3.94
CA LEU A 3 22.19 13.58 -3.12
C LEU A 3 21.85 12.30 -2.34
N SER A 4 21.91 11.13 -3.00
CA SER A 4 21.63 9.84 -2.34
C SER A 4 22.66 9.52 -1.24
N ALA A 5 23.93 9.80 -1.49
CA ALA A 5 24.99 9.61 -0.49
C ALA A 5 24.79 10.52 0.73
N ASP A 6 24.38 11.76 0.52
CA ASP A 6 24.13 12.72 1.60
C ASP A 6 22.92 12.30 2.46
N GLU A 7 21.85 11.80 1.83
CA GLU A 7 20.68 11.27 2.55
C GLU A 7 21.04 10.02 3.38
N ILE A 8 21.81 9.09 2.84
CA ILE A 8 22.26 7.91 3.58
C ILE A 8 23.10 8.33 4.80
N LYS A 9 24.05 9.23 4.62
CA LYS A 9 24.87 9.75 5.74
C LYS A 9 24.05 10.45 6.79
N ARG A 10 23.03 11.20 6.39
CA ARG A 10 22.13 11.93 7.29
C ARG A 10 21.28 10.98 8.12
N LEU A 11 20.76 9.91 7.52
CA LEU A 11 19.75 9.04 8.14
C LEU A 11 20.33 7.80 8.82
N ARG A 12 21.52 7.32 8.43
CA ARG A 12 22.10 6.04 8.90
C ARG A 12 22.23 5.90 10.42
N ASN A 13 22.30 7.00 11.15
CA ASN A 13 22.46 6.98 12.61
C ASN A 13 21.12 6.92 13.36
N HIS A 14 19.98 6.93 12.67
CA HIS A 14 18.69 6.80 13.31
C HIS A 14 18.43 5.36 13.74
N PRO A 15 18.16 5.11 15.03
CA PRO A 15 17.95 3.74 15.53
C PRO A 15 16.68 3.08 15.00
N SER A 16 15.70 3.86 14.53
CA SER A 16 14.47 3.38 13.93
C SER A 16 14.60 2.97 12.46
N LEU A 17 15.75 3.25 11.83
CA LEU A 17 15.99 2.83 10.45
C LEU A 17 16.40 1.35 10.43
N ALA A 18 15.52 0.49 9.93
CA ALA A 18 15.76 -0.94 9.87
C ALA A 18 16.34 -1.38 8.51
N ILE A 19 15.84 -0.82 7.42
CA ILE A 19 16.16 -1.25 6.05
C ILE A 19 16.15 -0.04 5.12
N TRP A 20 16.98 -0.07 4.08
CA TRP A 20 16.94 0.89 2.98
C TRP A 20 16.10 0.32 1.83
N CYS A 21 15.17 1.12 1.29
CA CYS A 21 14.37 0.75 0.13
C CYS A 21 14.58 1.74 -1.01
N GLY A 22 14.84 1.24 -2.20
CA GLY A 22 15.12 2.05 -3.38
C GLY A 22 13.89 2.73 -3.98
N GLY A 23 12.69 2.16 -3.79
CA GLY A 23 11.47 2.74 -4.30
C GLY A 23 10.26 1.84 -4.15
N ASN A 24 9.10 2.36 -4.58
CA ASN A 24 7.83 1.65 -4.51
C ASN A 24 7.43 1.09 -5.87
N GLU A 25 7.12 -0.19 -5.91
CA GLU A 25 6.50 -0.91 -7.04
C GLU A 25 7.26 -0.87 -8.38
N HIS A 26 8.56 -0.57 -8.37
CA HIS A 26 9.35 -0.48 -9.61
C HIS A 26 9.46 -1.79 -10.38
N TYR A 27 9.31 -2.93 -9.71
CA TYR A 27 9.39 -4.26 -10.32
C TYR A 27 8.03 -4.94 -10.44
N LEU A 28 6.97 -4.32 -9.99
CA LEU A 28 5.63 -4.89 -10.11
C LEU A 28 5.22 -4.94 -11.59
N GLY A 29 5.14 -6.14 -12.13
CA GLY A 29 4.84 -6.35 -13.55
C GLY A 29 6.03 -6.24 -14.52
N PHE A 30 7.25 -5.97 -14.01
CA PHE A 30 8.46 -5.94 -14.83
C PHE A 30 9.48 -6.96 -14.31
N PRO A 31 9.87 -7.95 -15.12
CA PRO A 31 10.94 -8.86 -14.74
C PRO A 31 12.24 -8.09 -14.58
N SER A 32 12.98 -8.34 -13.50
CA SER A 32 14.27 -7.69 -13.25
C SER A 32 15.34 -8.04 -14.30
N ASN A 33 15.12 -9.11 -15.04
CA ASN A 33 16.08 -9.71 -15.99
C ASN A 33 15.67 -9.55 -17.46
N ASP A 34 14.73 -8.67 -17.78
CA ASP A 34 14.28 -8.53 -19.16
C ASP A 34 15.36 -7.95 -20.06
N ALA A 35 15.76 -8.73 -21.06
CA ALA A 35 16.72 -8.34 -22.09
C ALA A 35 16.13 -7.34 -23.10
N ASP A 36 14.79 -7.21 -23.17
CA ASP A 36 14.06 -6.56 -24.24
C ASP A 36 13.58 -5.13 -23.96
N ASN A 37 14.29 -4.31 -23.19
CA ASN A 37 13.92 -2.91 -22.92
C ASN A 37 12.61 -2.68 -22.13
N THR A 38 11.97 -3.69 -21.59
CA THR A 38 10.85 -3.54 -20.65
C THR A 38 11.33 -3.30 -19.21
N LYS A 39 12.59 -2.91 -19.07
CA LYS A 39 13.26 -2.69 -17.78
C LYS A 39 12.65 -1.49 -17.07
N PRO A 40 12.41 -1.60 -15.77
CA PRO A 40 11.91 -0.46 -15.00
C PRO A 40 12.87 0.73 -15.11
N VAL A 41 12.29 1.90 -15.25
CA VAL A 41 13.03 3.16 -15.25
C VAL A 41 13.84 3.27 -13.97
N GLY A 42 15.11 3.64 -14.08
CA GLY A 42 15.98 3.77 -12.90
C GLY A 42 16.67 2.48 -12.45
N ARG A 43 16.64 1.40 -13.23
CA ARG A 43 17.27 0.14 -12.87
C ARG A 43 18.73 0.28 -12.45
N GLU A 44 19.53 1.03 -13.18
CA GLU A 44 20.93 1.26 -12.81
C GLU A 44 21.06 1.92 -11.44
N LEU A 45 20.15 2.88 -11.13
CA LEU A 45 20.10 3.51 -9.83
C LEU A 45 19.78 2.50 -8.73
N LEU A 46 18.75 1.70 -8.91
CA LEU A 46 18.21 0.80 -7.89
C LEU A 46 19.02 -0.48 -7.69
N GLN A 47 19.63 -1.02 -8.75
CA GLN A 47 20.35 -2.31 -8.69
C GLN A 47 21.87 -2.16 -8.58
N LYS A 48 22.41 -0.98 -8.84
CA LYS A 48 23.86 -0.76 -8.79
C LYS A 48 24.25 0.42 -7.92
N ILE A 49 23.80 1.62 -8.25
CA ILE A 49 24.25 2.84 -7.57
C ILE A 49 23.85 2.88 -6.10
N MET A 50 22.58 2.61 -5.80
CA MET A 50 22.07 2.67 -4.43
C MET A 50 22.65 1.57 -3.54
N PRO A 51 22.71 0.28 -3.96
CA PRO A 51 23.40 -0.76 -3.18
C PRO A 51 24.85 -0.43 -2.91
N GLU A 52 25.61 0.07 -3.90
CA GLU A 52 27.01 0.50 -3.73
C GLU A 52 27.14 1.60 -2.65
N LEU A 53 26.25 2.60 -2.69
CA LEU A 53 26.27 3.70 -1.72
C LEU A 53 25.88 3.23 -0.32
N VAL A 54 24.88 2.36 -0.19
CA VAL A 54 24.51 1.78 1.11
C VAL A 54 25.65 0.92 1.64
N ALA A 55 26.24 0.05 0.84
CA ALA A 55 27.41 -0.75 1.24
C ALA A 55 28.60 0.12 1.67
N GLN A 56 28.77 1.29 1.06
CA GLN A 56 29.84 2.22 1.42
C GLN A 56 29.58 2.98 2.71
N PHE A 57 28.33 3.44 2.95
CA PHE A 57 28.04 4.41 4.02
C PHE A 57 27.23 3.83 5.17
N ASP A 58 26.57 2.69 4.98
CA ASP A 58 25.77 1.99 6.00
C ASP A 58 25.77 0.46 5.76
N PRO A 59 26.94 -0.20 5.80
CA PRO A 59 27.09 -1.60 5.39
C PRO A 59 26.38 -2.60 6.30
N GLN A 60 25.87 -2.16 7.46
CA GLN A 60 25.19 -3.03 8.41
C GLN A 60 23.70 -3.21 8.10
N ARG A 61 23.14 -2.35 7.24
CA ARG A 61 21.72 -2.42 6.88
C ARG A 61 21.53 -2.97 5.49
N HIS A 62 20.51 -3.79 5.37
CA HIS A 62 20.09 -4.34 4.09
C HIS A 62 19.56 -3.24 3.17
N PHE A 63 19.87 -3.34 1.88
CA PHE A 63 19.27 -2.54 0.83
C PHE A 63 18.29 -3.40 0.02
N HIS A 64 17.04 -2.93 -0.05
CA HIS A 64 15.95 -3.53 -0.79
C HIS A 64 15.72 -2.73 -2.08
N PRO A 65 15.86 -3.32 -3.28
CA PRO A 65 15.86 -2.53 -4.51
C PRO A 65 14.53 -1.81 -4.79
N SER A 66 13.44 -2.46 -4.43
CA SER A 66 12.08 -1.94 -4.58
C SER A 66 11.16 -2.65 -3.58
N SER A 67 10.03 -2.11 -3.29
CA SER A 67 8.97 -2.77 -2.52
C SER A 67 7.70 -2.80 -3.40
N PRO A 68 7.08 -3.97 -3.68
CA PRO A 68 7.53 -5.31 -3.29
C PRO A 68 8.70 -5.81 -4.14
N TRP A 69 9.47 -6.71 -3.57
CA TRP A 69 10.52 -7.43 -4.25
C TRP A 69 10.57 -8.88 -3.76
N GLY A 70 10.32 -9.82 -4.64
CA GLY A 70 10.26 -11.24 -4.33
C GLY A 70 11.60 -11.94 -4.20
N GLY A 71 12.68 -11.19 -3.92
CA GLY A 71 14.03 -11.73 -3.82
C GLY A 71 14.72 -11.95 -5.17
N ASP A 72 15.94 -12.47 -5.12
CA ASP A 72 16.76 -12.70 -6.32
C ASP A 72 16.19 -13.80 -7.22
N ASN A 73 15.49 -14.76 -6.63
CA ASN A 73 14.89 -15.89 -7.33
C ASN A 73 13.55 -15.55 -7.99
N TRP A 74 12.87 -14.50 -7.50
CA TRP A 74 11.60 -14.04 -8.03
C TRP A 74 11.57 -12.53 -8.16
N PRO A 75 12.26 -11.99 -9.13
CA PRO A 75 12.43 -10.54 -9.27
C PRO A 75 11.17 -9.76 -9.66
N HIS A 76 10.04 -10.43 -9.85
CA HIS A 76 8.78 -9.83 -10.29
C HIS A 76 7.95 -9.14 -9.20
N GLY A 77 8.46 -8.98 -8.00
CA GLY A 77 7.68 -8.48 -6.86
C GLY A 77 6.61 -9.47 -6.38
N ASN A 78 5.99 -9.19 -5.27
CA ASN A 78 4.86 -9.96 -4.71
C ASN A 78 5.03 -11.49 -4.67
N TYR A 79 6.17 -11.97 -4.21
CA TYR A 79 6.36 -13.38 -3.92
C TYR A 79 6.27 -13.61 -2.39
N PRO A 80 5.36 -14.49 -1.91
CA PRO A 80 5.07 -14.55 -0.48
C PRO A 80 6.15 -15.21 0.37
N LEU A 81 7.07 -15.97 -0.23
CA LEU A 81 8.07 -16.78 0.50
C LEU A 81 9.47 -16.18 0.50
N GLU A 82 9.68 -15.06 -0.15
CA GLU A 82 10.98 -14.39 -0.22
C GLU A 82 10.79 -12.89 -0.42
N GLY A 83 11.67 -12.07 0.16
CA GLY A 83 11.59 -10.63 0.04
C GLY A 83 10.40 -10.04 0.77
N ASP A 84 9.68 -9.12 0.14
CA ASP A 84 8.49 -8.49 0.71
C ASP A 84 7.26 -8.56 -0.21
N PHE A 85 6.12 -8.33 0.38
CA PHE A 85 4.83 -8.55 -0.26
C PHE A 85 3.88 -7.37 -0.04
N HIS A 86 3.21 -6.93 -1.11
CA HIS A 86 2.09 -6.00 -1.06
C HIS A 86 0.78 -6.76 -1.13
N ASP A 87 0.01 -6.77 -0.04
CA ASP A 87 -1.26 -7.48 0.04
C ASP A 87 -2.44 -6.53 -0.10
N TYR A 88 -2.93 -6.41 -1.31
CA TYR A 88 -4.14 -5.65 -1.63
C TYR A 88 -5.38 -6.52 -1.81
N SER A 89 -5.37 -7.76 -1.33
CA SER A 89 -6.52 -8.62 -1.49
C SER A 89 -7.73 -8.02 -0.77
N THR A 90 -8.81 -7.85 -1.52
CA THR A 90 -10.06 -7.23 -1.05
C THR A 90 -10.98 -8.21 -0.36
N VAL A 91 -10.63 -9.48 -0.34
CA VAL A 91 -11.55 -10.54 0.11
C VAL A 91 -11.21 -10.96 1.51
N ARG A 92 -12.03 -10.52 2.46
CA ARG A 92 -11.90 -10.75 3.89
C ARG A 92 -11.68 -12.22 4.28
N PHE A 93 -12.21 -13.15 3.53
CA PHE A 93 -12.18 -14.58 3.87
C PHE A 93 -11.56 -15.47 2.81
N GLN A 94 -10.94 -14.93 1.78
CA GLN A 94 -10.09 -15.77 0.96
C GLN A 94 -8.75 -15.94 1.69
N PRO A 95 -8.45 -17.15 2.18
CA PRO A 95 -7.13 -17.39 2.70
C PRO A 95 -6.16 -17.16 1.55
N LEU A 96 -5.13 -16.33 1.76
CA LEU A 96 -3.94 -16.48 0.95
C LEU A 96 -3.53 -17.95 1.10
N ALA A 97 -3.29 -18.62 0.00
CA ALA A 97 -2.81 -20.00 0.03
C ALA A 97 -1.50 -20.11 0.84
N THR A 98 -0.76 -19.00 0.90
CA THR A 98 0.48 -18.87 1.65
C THR A 98 0.49 -17.50 2.34
N VAL A 99 0.79 -17.47 3.63
CA VAL A 99 0.99 -16.21 4.37
C VAL A 99 2.36 -15.67 4.01
N PRO A 100 2.48 -14.43 3.54
CA PRO A 100 3.77 -13.83 3.23
C PRO A 100 4.67 -13.74 4.46
N LEU A 101 5.97 -13.98 4.28
CA LEU A 101 6.95 -13.84 5.36
C LEU A 101 7.09 -12.41 5.86
N PHE A 102 7.02 -11.43 4.94
CA PHE A 102 7.11 -10.02 5.25
C PHE A 102 6.15 -9.23 4.38
N THR A 103 5.17 -8.58 5.01
CA THR A 103 4.19 -7.72 4.33
C THR A 103 4.51 -6.26 4.63
N THR A 104 4.92 -5.52 3.61
CA THR A 104 5.29 -4.11 3.70
C THR A 104 4.13 -3.18 3.42
N GLU A 105 3.18 -3.63 2.60
CA GLU A 105 1.92 -2.93 2.40
C GLU A 105 0.74 -3.90 2.55
N ALA A 106 -0.18 -3.55 3.41
CA ALA A 106 -1.45 -4.26 3.55
C ALA A 106 -2.53 -3.21 3.69
N CYS A 107 -3.12 -2.79 2.58
CA CYS A 107 -4.07 -1.70 2.67
C CYS A 107 -5.36 -1.90 1.89
N GLN A 108 -6.40 -1.50 2.56
CA GLN A 108 -7.63 -0.99 1.99
C GLN A 108 -7.59 0.53 2.13
N ILE A 109 -8.16 1.23 1.17
CA ILE A 109 -8.26 2.68 1.26
C ILE A 109 -9.45 3.02 2.14
N SER A 110 -9.25 3.91 3.11
CA SER A 110 -10.29 4.48 3.94
C SER A 110 -10.42 5.98 3.66
N PRO A 111 -11.61 6.58 3.74
CA PRO A 111 -11.75 8.01 3.60
C PRO A 111 -11.01 8.73 4.72
N TYR A 112 -10.59 9.94 4.45
CA TYR A 112 -10.12 10.86 5.49
C TYR A 112 -11.22 11.09 6.52
N SER A 113 -10.85 11.52 7.72
CA SER A 113 -11.86 11.99 8.66
C SER A 113 -12.67 13.15 8.05
N LEU A 114 -13.94 13.25 8.39
CA LEU A 114 -14.81 14.34 7.91
C LEU A 114 -14.19 15.73 8.18
N HIS A 115 -13.58 15.91 9.34
CA HIS A 115 -12.85 17.13 9.69
C HIS A 115 -11.76 17.46 8.67
N ASN A 116 -10.95 16.50 8.28
CA ASN A 116 -9.89 16.72 7.30
C ASN A 116 -10.45 16.97 5.90
N MET A 117 -11.50 16.27 5.50
CA MET A 117 -12.14 16.48 4.19
C MET A 117 -12.66 17.90 4.04
N LYS A 118 -13.31 18.45 5.07
CA LYS A 118 -13.82 19.83 5.09
C LYS A 118 -12.74 20.92 5.03
N ARG A 119 -11.46 20.57 5.14
CA ARG A 119 -10.36 21.53 4.97
C ARG A 119 -10.03 21.82 3.50
N PHE A 120 -10.40 20.94 2.58
CA PHE A 120 -10.07 21.07 1.16
C PHE A 120 -11.24 20.78 0.20
N MET A 121 -12.39 20.39 0.73
CA MET A 121 -13.62 20.15 -0.01
C MET A 121 -14.73 21.04 0.54
N SER A 122 -15.56 21.58 -0.34
CA SER A 122 -16.79 22.25 0.05
C SER A 122 -17.81 21.26 0.61
N ASP A 123 -18.78 21.74 1.37
CA ASP A 123 -19.85 20.87 1.92
C ASP A 123 -20.59 20.11 0.81
N SER A 124 -20.82 20.74 -0.33
CA SER A 124 -21.47 20.10 -1.50
C SER A 124 -20.59 19.07 -2.21
N GLU A 125 -19.27 19.17 -2.11
CA GLU A 125 -18.33 18.13 -2.58
C GLU A 125 -18.23 16.98 -1.58
N VAL A 126 -18.28 17.28 -0.29
CA VAL A 126 -18.25 16.27 0.78
C VAL A 126 -19.53 15.43 0.75
N TRP A 127 -20.69 16.08 0.65
CA TRP A 127 -21.98 15.37 0.57
C TRP A 127 -23.00 16.23 -0.16
N PRO A 128 -23.22 16.00 -1.46
CA PRO A 128 -24.18 16.77 -2.25
C PRO A 128 -25.61 16.63 -1.72
N ASP A 129 -26.40 17.71 -1.83
CA ASP A 129 -27.81 17.68 -1.49
C ASP A 129 -28.53 16.57 -2.27
N GLY A 130 -29.32 15.78 -1.56
CA GLY A 130 -30.04 14.65 -2.13
C GLY A 130 -29.18 13.45 -2.54
N PHE A 131 -27.86 13.49 -2.29
CA PHE A 131 -27.01 12.33 -2.54
C PHE A 131 -27.46 11.14 -1.68
N ARG A 132 -27.54 9.98 -2.30
CA ARG A 132 -27.81 8.72 -1.61
C ARG A 132 -26.66 7.75 -1.90
N PHE A 133 -26.12 7.22 -0.82
CA PHE A 133 -25.15 6.16 -0.91
C PHE A 133 -25.83 4.88 -1.40
N THR A 134 -25.31 4.29 -2.46
CA THR A 134 -25.85 3.03 -2.99
C THR A 134 -24.72 2.03 -3.23
N ILE A 135 -25.04 0.77 -3.02
CA ILE A 135 -24.17 -0.36 -3.36
C ILE A 135 -24.87 -1.13 -4.47
N ASP A 136 -24.58 -0.77 -5.71
CA ASP A 136 -25.28 -1.34 -6.87
C ASP A 136 -24.88 -2.79 -7.16
N LYS A 137 -23.66 -3.17 -6.79
CA LYS A 137 -23.11 -4.55 -6.92
C LYS A 137 -22.06 -4.75 -5.84
N PRO A 138 -21.74 -6.02 -5.47
CA PRO A 138 -20.60 -6.29 -4.59
C PRO A 138 -19.33 -5.59 -5.10
N GLY A 139 -18.78 -4.67 -4.31
CA GLY A 139 -17.59 -3.90 -4.64
C GLY A 139 -17.81 -2.62 -5.47
N LYS A 140 -19.04 -2.28 -5.88
CA LYS A 140 -19.35 -1.00 -6.53
C LYS A 140 -20.15 -0.10 -5.61
N VAL A 141 -19.52 0.95 -5.18
CA VAL A 141 -20.08 1.96 -4.29
C VAL A 141 -20.25 3.27 -5.05
N ALA A 142 -21.45 3.83 -5.01
CA ALA A 142 -21.69 5.18 -5.52
C ALA A 142 -21.15 6.21 -4.53
N TRP A 143 -20.07 6.87 -4.87
CA TRP A 143 -19.43 7.92 -4.09
C TRP A 143 -19.83 9.31 -4.59
N PRO A 144 -19.89 10.34 -3.72
CA PRO A 144 -19.95 11.71 -4.17
C PRO A 144 -18.84 12.03 -5.17
N ALA A 145 -19.14 12.81 -6.20
CA ALA A 145 -18.15 13.14 -7.24
C ALA A 145 -16.90 13.84 -6.68
N GLY A 146 -17.06 14.66 -5.64
CA GLY A 146 -15.96 15.30 -4.93
C GLY A 146 -14.99 14.28 -4.34
N TRP A 147 -15.47 13.21 -3.75
CA TRP A 147 -14.61 12.16 -3.20
C TRP A 147 -13.80 11.48 -4.31
N LYS A 148 -14.43 11.14 -5.43
CA LYS A 148 -13.72 10.53 -6.58
C LYS A 148 -12.64 11.43 -7.14
N LYS A 149 -12.89 12.74 -7.22
CA LYS A 149 -11.92 13.71 -7.69
C LYS A 149 -10.63 13.71 -6.87
N HIS A 150 -10.74 13.54 -5.55
CA HIS A 150 -9.59 13.60 -4.63
C HIS A 150 -8.90 12.25 -4.37
N THR A 151 -9.38 11.15 -4.94
CA THR A 151 -8.83 9.81 -4.69
C THR A 151 -8.24 9.13 -5.92
N GLY A 152 -8.18 9.82 -7.06
CA GLY A 152 -7.68 9.20 -8.30
C GLY A 152 -8.59 8.12 -8.91
N GLY A 153 -9.85 8.09 -8.55
CA GLY A 153 -10.93 7.42 -9.28
C GLY A 153 -11.23 5.95 -8.92
N SER A 154 -10.31 5.02 -8.94
CA SER A 154 -10.63 3.58 -8.78
C SER A 154 -10.38 3.02 -7.38
N SER A 155 -9.73 3.78 -6.53
CA SER A 155 -9.23 3.29 -5.24
C SER A 155 -10.34 3.00 -4.22
N TRP A 156 -11.44 3.74 -4.29
CA TRP A 156 -12.58 3.56 -3.38
C TRP A 156 -13.38 2.27 -3.65
N GLU A 157 -13.29 1.72 -4.86
CA GLU A 157 -13.95 0.46 -5.21
C GLU A 157 -13.31 -0.74 -4.51
N LYS A 158 -12.11 -0.57 -3.97
CA LYS A 158 -11.37 -1.60 -3.23
C LYS A 158 -11.68 -1.64 -1.73
N MET A 159 -12.68 -0.89 -1.27
CA MET A 159 -12.95 -0.74 0.16
C MET A 159 -13.68 -1.91 0.82
N GLY A 160 -13.38 -3.12 0.39
CA GLY A 160 -13.77 -4.31 1.12
C GLY A 160 -15.29 -4.53 1.23
N ARG A 161 -15.68 -5.27 2.23
CA ARG A 161 -17.06 -5.73 2.47
C ARG A 161 -17.91 -4.70 3.18
N ILE A 162 -17.97 -3.50 2.64
CA ILE A 162 -18.79 -2.44 3.19
C ILE A 162 -20.29 -2.77 3.20
N GLN A 163 -20.71 -3.70 2.33
CA GLN A 163 -22.07 -4.22 2.34
C GLN A 163 -22.47 -4.85 3.67
N ASP A 164 -21.51 -5.21 4.50
CA ASP A 164 -21.74 -5.77 5.82
C ASP A 164 -22.05 -4.67 6.87
N TYR A 165 -21.96 -3.37 6.49
CA TYR A 165 -22.05 -2.20 7.36
C TYR A 165 -23.01 -1.16 6.78
N CYS A 166 -24.26 -1.49 6.61
CA CYS A 166 -25.15 -0.83 5.65
C CYS A 166 -26.00 0.39 6.15
N ASP A 167 -25.57 1.23 7.04
CA ASP A 167 -26.32 2.46 7.37
C ASP A 167 -25.50 3.71 7.09
N ILE A 168 -25.50 4.15 5.83
CA ILE A 168 -24.75 5.34 5.39
C ILE A 168 -25.76 6.37 4.85
N GLN A 169 -26.09 7.37 5.65
CA GLN A 169 -27.04 8.41 5.30
C GLN A 169 -26.36 9.77 5.01
N ASN A 170 -25.15 9.95 5.48
CA ASN A 170 -24.39 11.20 5.39
C ASN A 170 -22.88 10.93 5.38
N ALA A 171 -22.08 11.99 5.21
CA ALA A 171 -20.63 11.89 5.16
C ALA A 171 -20.00 11.37 6.45
N GLU A 172 -20.57 11.70 7.61
CA GLU A 172 -20.05 11.24 8.90
C GLU A 172 -20.26 9.73 9.06
N ASP A 173 -21.45 9.23 8.70
CA ASP A 173 -21.70 7.79 8.65
C ASP A 173 -20.74 7.08 7.70
N ALA A 174 -20.53 7.64 6.52
CA ALA A 174 -19.58 7.08 5.55
C ALA A 174 -18.17 6.98 6.16
N CYS A 175 -17.66 8.06 6.74
CA CYS A 175 -16.32 8.06 7.37
C CYS A 175 -16.24 7.04 8.52
N ARG A 176 -17.27 6.95 9.34
CA ARG A 176 -17.36 6.00 10.46
C ARG A 176 -17.40 4.56 9.98
N VAL A 177 -18.29 4.25 9.06
CA VAL A 177 -18.49 2.87 8.55
C VAL A 177 -17.24 2.38 7.81
N PHE A 178 -16.69 3.19 6.92
CA PHE A 178 -15.47 2.81 6.19
C PHE A 178 -14.25 2.76 7.10
N GLY A 179 -14.14 3.66 8.06
CA GLY A 179 -13.07 3.62 9.06
C GLY A 179 -13.13 2.37 9.93
N THR A 180 -14.32 1.96 10.36
CA THR A 180 -14.52 0.71 11.10
C THR A 180 -14.17 -0.50 10.25
N ALA A 181 -14.68 -0.57 9.02
CA ALA A 181 -14.38 -1.66 8.10
C ALA A 181 -12.88 -1.78 7.80
N HIS A 182 -12.20 -0.65 7.66
CA HIS A 182 -10.74 -0.61 7.47
C HIS A 182 -10.00 -1.12 8.72
N GLY A 183 -10.40 -0.68 9.91
CA GLY A 183 -9.81 -1.14 11.17
C GLY A 183 -9.97 -2.64 11.37
N GLU A 184 -11.15 -3.19 11.11
CA GLU A 184 -11.41 -4.64 11.16
C GLU A 184 -10.57 -5.42 10.13
N TYR A 185 -10.46 -4.88 8.92
CA TYR A 185 -9.62 -5.46 7.89
C TYR A 185 -8.15 -5.54 8.32
N LEU A 186 -7.59 -4.43 8.83
CA LEU A 186 -6.21 -4.39 9.31
C LEU A 186 -5.99 -5.36 10.48
N ARG A 187 -6.92 -5.37 11.45
CA ARG A 187 -6.86 -6.31 12.58
C ARG A 187 -6.78 -7.76 12.10
N GLU A 188 -7.67 -8.16 11.21
CA GLU A 188 -7.69 -9.52 10.65
C GLU A 188 -6.39 -9.87 9.92
N ARG A 189 -5.81 -8.91 9.18
CA ARG A 189 -4.55 -9.10 8.47
C ARG A 189 -3.38 -9.32 9.41
N TYR A 190 -3.24 -8.46 10.42
CA TYR A 190 -2.17 -8.61 11.41
C TYR A 190 -2.30 -9.91 12.21
N GLU A 191 -3.51 -10.27 12.62
CA GLU A 191 -3.75 -11.52 13.33
C GLU A 191 -3.43 -12.75 12.48
N ARG A 192 -3.74 -12.70 11.18
CA ARG A 192 -3.39 -13.76 10.24
C ARG A 192 -1.90 -13.87 10.04
N GLN A 193 -1.22 -12.74 9.81
CA GLN A 193 0.22 -12.67 9.64
C GLN A 193 0.93 -13.31 10.84
N ARG A 194 0.57 -12.88 12.05
CA ARG A 194 1.15 -13.43 13.29
C ARG A 194 0.90 -14.92 13.51
N ARG A 195 -0.25 -15.42 13.08
CA ARG A 195 -0.57 -16.86 13.18
C ARG A 195 0.13 -17.70 12.13
N GLY A 196 0.34 -17.16 10.95
CA GLY A 196 0.96 -17.87 9.83
C GLY A 196 2.49 -17.81 9.83
N VAL A 197 3.09 -16.83 10.50
CA VAL A 197 4.54 -16.65 10.64
C VAL A 197 4.84 -16.36 12.11
N PRO A 198 4.84 -17.39 12.98
CA PRO A 198 4.99 -17.21 14.44
C PRO A 198 6.30 -16.56 14.86
N ASP A 199 7.35 -16.73 14.04
CA ASP A 199 8.72 -16.24 14.30
C ASP A 199 9.07 -15.01 13.44
N GLY A 200 8.10 -14.40 12.78
CA GLY A 200 8.25 -13.24 11.91
C GLY A 200 8.05 -11.89 12.61
#